data_46cf13eac8db75d9be1f650f6dd70aaf
#
_entry.id   46cf13eac8db75d9be1f650f6dd70aaf
#
_cell.length_a   1.000
_cell.length_b   1.000
_cell.length_c   1.000
_cell.angle_alpha   90.00
_cell.angle_beta   90.00
_cell.angle_gamma   90.00
#
_symmetry.space_group_name_H-M   'P 1'
#
loop_
_entity.id
_entity.type
_entity.pdbx_description
1 polymer ?
#
loop_
_entity_poly.entity_id
_entity_poly.type
_entity_poly.pdbx_seq_one_letter_code
_entity_poly.pdbx_strand_id
1 'polypeptide(L)'
;MTKSDFVKVCSEQKFWQWVNKQSSVPYEKIANKKSFLEDVFDKISSRNYYPKPPEEYITINKGNGVVRIVPSFRLDDLCVYYYCVRRLEKYIAINHIPGTYGGFGLRGKLRKIEEDEIKGIKDGYEIVEFDDDKFVFTDDGYSVSSLNPNAWFAEWNDFSKKLYFNCANVKYGYATELDISNFYDSIQLDNLEFKLRKYIKNKDNEIVYLLMHFLRFWNRHINFYRQQGAGIPQDTFGECSRIIANFYLQEYDKNIAKYCAKKGAMYFRYADDQIIFTLTQKDAVRIISKASSLLMREGLNFNQKKVNIMETEQFKKYFCFENFLVLCKNGKPIDVSVVNDQIIFYLENRNQLRKQGSSLLKRIVNVVGELDDIPPAISQLKDLIVSNDFLYKTPLKPAEFKKLYSILDQAEKEKFLSLLDKEISDCLYSDRLYNLLGFYKSIKAPTKNILLSIEKAKKFYNLNR
;
A
#
# COMPACT_ATOMS: atom_id res chain seq x y z
N MET A 1 30.09 6.11 2.59
CA MET A 1 29.54 4.72 2.69
C MET A 1 30.67 3.76 3.01
N THR A 2 30.49 2.80 3.94
CA THR A 2 31.50 1.77 4.26
C THR A 2 30.93 0.37 4.06
N LYS A 3 31.82 -0.62 3.75
CA LYS A 3 31.41 -2.04 3.57
C LYS A 3 30.70 -2.59 4.82
N SER A 4 31.26 -2.30 6.00
CA SER A 4 30.68 -2.75 7.28
C SER A 4 29.26 -2.20 7.50
N ASP A 5 29.01 -0.92 7.18
CA ASP A 5 27.70 -0.30 7.31
C ASP A 5 26.69 -0.88 6.31
N PHE A 6 27.10 -1.08 5.05
CA PHE A 6 26.23 -1.69 4.03
C PHE A 6 25.83 -3.12 4.42
N VAL A 7 26.82 -3.95 4.79
CA VAL A 7 26.58 -5.33 5.21
C VAL A 7 25.70 -5.38 6.46
N LYS A 8 25.94 -4.50 7.45
CA LYS A 8 25.12 -4.43 8.66
C LYS A 8 23.66 -4.14 8.34
N VAL A 9 23.37 -3.10 7.54
CA VAL A 9 22.01 -2.69 7.18
C VAL A 9 21.29 -3.77 6.38
N CYS A 10 21.94 -4.35 5.36
CA CYS A 10 21.35 -5.39 4.53
C CYS A 10 21.33 -6.78 5.19
N SER A 11 21.96 -6.96 6.36
CA SER A 11 21.86 -8.18 7.18
C SER A 11 20.71 -8.12 8.19
N GLU A 12 20.03 -7.00 8.36
CA GLU A 12 18.90 -6.87 9.27
C GLU A 12 17.80 -7.91 8.93
N GLN A 13 17.23 -8.55 9.94
CA GLN A 13 16.15 -9.53 9.75
C GLN A 13 14.97 -8.90 8.99
N LYS A 14 14.65 -7.65 9.28
CA LYS A 14 13.58 -6.88 8.62
C LYS A 14 13.81 -6.73 7.11
N PHE A 15 15.06 -6.54 6.67
CA PHE A 15 15.38 -6.53 5.24
C PHE A 15 14.99 -7.85 4.57
N TRP A 16 15.38 -8.99 5.14
CA TRP A 16 15.07 -10.30 4.57
C TRP A 16 13.58 -10.65 4.63
N GLN A 17 12.88 -10.20 5.66
CA GLN A 17 11.42 -10.30 5.72
C GLN A 17 10.76 -9.49 4.60
N TRP A 18 11.27 -8.29 4.32
CA TRP A 18 10.80 -7.45 3.22
C TRP A 18 11.11 -8.08 1.86
N VAL A 19 12.32 -8.60 1.65
CA VAL A 19 12.71 -9.34 0.44
C VAL A 19 11.75 -10.50 0.18
N ASN A 20 11.45 -11.32 1.18
CA ASN A 20 10.54 -12.45 1.03
C ASN A 20 9.10 -12.06 0.66
N LYS A 21 8.74 -10.81 0.88
CA LYS A 21 7.42 -10.27 0.50
C LYS A 21 7.40 -9.65 -0.90
N GLN A 22 8.56 -9.32 -1.50
CA GLN A 22 8.62 -8.65 -2.81
C GLN A 22 8.23 -9.55 -3.96
N SER A 23 8.44 -10.85 -3.81
CA SER A 23 8.07 -11.83 -4.84
C SER A 23 7.10 -12.87 -4.28
N SER A 24 6.11 -13.23 -5.07
CA SER A 24 5.22 -14.37 -4.77
C SER A 24 5.96 -15.72 -4.96
N VAL A 25 7.07 -15.70 -5.68
CA VAL A 25 8.02 -16.81 -5.78
C VAL A 25 9.21 -16.50 -4.87
N PRO A 26 9.56 -17.38 -3.93
CA PRO A 26 10.70 -17.15 -3.06
C PRO A 26 11.99 -16.96 -3.88
N TYR A 27 12.81 -16.01 -3.48
CA TYR A 27 14.17 -15.89 -4.04
C TYR A 27 14.99 -17.15 -3.75
N GLU A 28 15.95 -17.44 -4.65
CA GLU A 28 16.88 -18.54 -4.41
C GLU A 28 17.61 -18.37 -3.08
N LYS A 29 17.77 -19.48 -2.35
CA LYS A 29 18.49 -19.47 -1.08
C LYS A 29 19.96 -19.14 -1.31
N ILE A 30 20.39 -18.01 -0.75
CA ILE A 30 21.79 -17.63 -0.76
C ILE A 30 22.53 -18.43 0.32
N ALA A 31 23.52 -19.24 -0.10
CA ALA A 31 24.31 -20.07 0.80
C ALA A 31 25.12 -19.23 1.80
N ASN A 32 25.72 -18.12 1.35
CA ASN A 32 26.49 -17.20 2.18
C ASN A 32 26.02 -15.75 1.96
N LYS A 33 25.10 -15.31 2.81
CA LYS A 33 24.54 -13.95 2.75
C LYS A 33 25.61 -12.87 2.91
N LYS A 34 26.59 -13.07 3.79
CA LYS A 34 27.63 -12.09 4.06
C LYS A 34 28.50 -11.88 2.82
N SER A 35 29.01 -12.97 2.22
CA SER A 35 29.81 -12.87 1.00
C SER A 35 29.05 -12.21 -0.14
N PHE A 36 27.77 -12.57 -0.34
CA PHE A 36 26.91 -11.92 -1.33
C PHE A 36 26.81 -10.39 -1.12
N LEU A 37 26.58 -9.94 0.12
CA LEU A 37 26.48 -8.52 0.43
C LEU A 37 27.80 -7.77 0.25
N GLU A 38 28.93 -8.43 0.57
CA GLU A 38 30.27 -7.90 0.34
C GLU A 38 30.54 -7.73 -1.18
N ASP A 39 30.15 -8.71 -2.00
CA ASP A 39 30.27 -8.63 -3.47
C ASP A 39 29.41 -7.50 -4.07
N VAL A 40 28.20 -7.31 -3.55
CA VAL A 40 27.33 -6.18 -3.98
C VAL A 40 28.00 -4.85 -3.62
N PHE A 41 28.53 -4.71 -2.40
CA PHE A 41 29.24 -3.51 -1.99
C PHE A 41 30.47 -3.24 -2.85
N ASP A 42 31.26 -4.27 -3.18
CA ASP A 42 32.48 -4.14 -3.99
C ASP A 42 32.15 -3.66 -5.41
N LYS A 43 31.03 -4.09 -5.98
CA LYS A 43 30.52 -3.52 -7.26
C LYS A 43 30.17 -2.04 -7.14
N ILE A 44 29.54 -1.64 -6.02
CA ILE A 44 29.19 -0.22 -5.80
C ILE A 44 30.47 0.61 -5.62
N SER A 45 31.41 0.18 -4.79
CA SER A 45 32.64 0.93 -4.48
C SER A 45 33.59 1.05 -5.67
N SER A 46 33.63 0.02 -6.52
CA SER A 46 34.39 0.04 -7.78
C SER A 46 33.68 0.74 -8.94
N ARG A 47 32.48 1.30 -8.71
CA ARG A 47 31.61 1.93 -9.73
C ARG A 47 31.17 0.98 -10.86
N ASN A 48 31.14 -0.32 -10.58
CA ASN A 48 30.70 -1.37 -11.51
C ASN A 48 29.26 -1.82 -11.24
N TYR A 49 28.54 -1.13 -10.33
CA TYR A 49 27.13 -1.39 -10.08
C TYR A 49 26.27 -0.68 -11.11
N TYR A 50 25.44 -1.45 -11.79
CA TYR A 50 24.35 -0.96 -12.65
C TYR A 50 23.07 -1.71 -12.32
N PRO A 51 21.93 -1.01 -12.13
CA PRO A 51 20.63 -1.66 -11.96
C PRO A 51 20.37 -2.61 -13.13
N LYS A 52 19.86 -3.79 -12.83
CA LYS A 52 19.54 -4.81 -13.83
C LYS A 52 18.06 -4.78 -14.15
N PRO A 53 17.64 -5.28 -15.33
CA PRO A 53 16.23 -5.51 -15.58
C PRO A 53 15.61 -6.36 -14.47
N PRO A 54 14.36 -6.08 -14.05
CA PRO A 54 13.65 -6.91 -13.10
C PRO A 54 13.64 -8.38 -13.51
N GLU A 55 13.68 -9.28 -12.53
CA GLU A 55 13.61 -10.73 -12.80
C GLU A 55 12.26 -11.14 -13.33
N GLU A 56 11.21 -10.47 -12.85
CA GLU A 56 9.84 -10.75 -13.20
C GLU A 56 9.00 -9.46 -13.20
N TYR A 57 7.98 -9.45 -14.04
CA TYR A 57 6.92 -8.46 -14.00
C TYR A 57 5.62 -9.11 -13.52
N ILE A 58 5.16 -8.72 -12.34
CA ILE A 58 3.89 -9.16 -11.78
C ILE A 58 2.77 -8.32 -12.38
N THR A 59 1.80 -8.98 -12.98
CA THR A 59 0.64 -8.33 -13.59
C THR A 59 -0.55 -8.36 -12.67
N ILE A 60 -1.12 -7.17 -12.41
CA ILE A 60 -2.28 -6.97 -11.53
C ILE A 60 -3.44 -6.42 -12.35
N ASN A 61 -4.60 -7.06 -12.27
CA ASN A 61 -5.81 -6.58 -12.95
C ASN A 61 -6.31 -5.27 -12.30
N LYS A 62 -6.45 -4.22 -13.12
CA LYS A 62 -7.04 -2.92 -12.75
C LYS A 62 -8.53 -2.80 -13.15
N GLY A 63 -9.08 -3.82 -13.78
CA GLY A 63 -10.41 -3.82 -14.37
C GLY A 63 -10.38 -3.52 -15.87
N ASN A 64 -11.38 -4.03 -16.58
CA ASN A 64 -11.59 -3.82 -18.04
C ASN A 64 -10.37 -4.15 -18.92
N GLY A 65 -9.56 -5.14 -18.51
CA GLY A 65 -8.35 -5.54 -19.24
C GLY A 65 -7.12 -4.67 -18.99
N VAL A 66 -7.25 -3.58 -18.23
CA VAL A 66 -6.12 -2.73 -17.89
C VAL A 66 -5.22 -3.43 -16.86
N VAL A 67 -3.93 -3.47 -17.16
CA VAL A 67 -2.92 -4.14 -16.33
C VAL A 67 -2.04 -3.12 -15.63
N ARG A 68 -1.81 -3.33 -14.32
CA ARG A 68 -0.67 -2.72 -13.63
C ARG A 68 0.49 -3.70 -13.67
N ILE A 69 1.65 -3.25 -14.11
CA ILE A 69 2.87 -4.04 -14.16
C ILE A 69 3.74 -3.62 -12.98
N VAL A 70 4.05 -4.58 -12.10
CA VAL A 70 4.87 -4.36 -10.90
C VAL A 70 6.19 -5.13 -11.06
N PRO A 71 7.35 -4.45 -11.03
CA PRO A 71 8.63 -5.12 -11.15
C PRO A 71 8.98 -5.94 -9.90
N SER A 72 9.50 -7.15 -10.10
CA SER A 72 10.20 -7.94 -9.09
C SER A 72 11.69 -7.81 -9.35
N PHE A 73 12.38 -7.09 -8.48
CA PHE A 73 13.80 -6.78 -8.66
C PHE A 73 14.71 -7.94 -8.31
N ARG A 74 15.90 -7.92 -8.87
CA ARG A 74 17.00 -8.78 -8.44
C ARG A 74 17.43 -8.41 -7.01
N LEU A 75 17.97 -9.39 -6.32
CA LEU A 75 18.31 -9.20 -4.91
C LEU A 75 19.41 -8.16 -4.68
N ASP A 76 20.38 -8.04 -5.59
CA ASP A 76 21.41 -6.99 -5.54
C ASP A 76 20.78 -5.58 -5.64
N ASP A 77 19.81 -5.38 -6.52
CA ASP A 77 19.08 -4.12 -6.68
C ASP A 77 18.19 -3.81 -5.46
N LEU A 78 17.57 -4.83 -4.86
CA LEU A 78 16.82 -4.68 -3.60
C LEU A 78 17.73 -4.24 -2.46
N CYS A 79 18.95 -4.83 -2.34
CA CYS A 79 19.93 -4.41 -1.34
C CYS A 79 20.28 -2.92 -1.49
N VAL A 80 20.56 -2.48 -2.71
CA VAL A 80 20.92 -1.08 -2.99
C VAL A 80 19.75 -0.15 -2.66
N TYR A 81 18.55 -0.48 -3.15
CA TYR A 81 17.37 0.36 -2.94
C TYR A 81 17.02 0.48 -1.45
N TYR A 82 16.97 -0.66 -0.75
CA TYR A 82 16.72 -0.69 0.69
C TYR A 82 17.77 0.10 1.46
N TYR A 83 19.06 -0.16 1.20
CA TYR A 83 20.15 0.52 1.86
C TYR A 83 20.06 2.05 1.71
N CYS A 84 19.84 2.53 0.49
CA CYS A 84 19.72 3.96 0.24
C CYS A 84 18.57 4.58 1.04
N VAL A 85 17.37 4.01 0.94
CA VAL A 85 16.20 4.54 1.64
C VAL A 85 16.39 4.46 3.16
N ARG A 86 16.95 3.36 3.64
CA ARG A 86 17.23 3.13 5.05
C ARG A 86 18.20 4.15 5.64
N ARG A 87 19.20 4.58 4.87
CA ARG A 87 20.17 5.59 5.29
C ARG A 87 19.61 7.02 5.20
N LEU A 88 18.71 7.26 4.27
CA LEU A 88 18.12 8.57 4.04
C LEU A 88 16.86 8.83 4.86
N GLU A 89 16.18 7.79 5.39
CA GLU A 89 14.90 7.95 6.07
C GLU A 89 14.92 8.96 7.23
N LYS A 90 16.03 9.04 7.98
CA LYS A 90 16.23 10.02 9.06
C LYS A 90 16.11 11.49 8.61
N TYR A 91 16.31 11.77 7.33
CA TYR A 91 16.18 13.11 6.75
C TYR A 91 14.83 13.34 6.11
N ILE A 92 14.30 12.30 5.44
CA ILE A 92 13.13 12.43 4.59
C ILE A 92 11.82 12.15 5.33
N ALA A 93 11.90 11.43 6.48
CA ALA A 93 10.72 11.11 7.28
C ALA A 93 10.27 12.25 8.24
N ILE A 94 11.17 13.18 8.57
CA ILE A 94 10.98 14.17 9.66
C ILE A 94 9.93 15.25 9.35
N ASN A 95 9.70 15.56 8.09
CA ASN A 95 8.96 16.76 7.68
C ASN A 95 7.48 16.56 7.37
N HIS A 96 6.93 15.38 7.64
CA HIS A 96 5.51 15.14 7.40
C HIS A 96 4.63 15.91 8.40
N ILE A 97 3.39 16.19 8.00
CA ILE A 97 2.42 16.91 8.83
C ILE A 97 1.39 15.94 9.44
N PRO A 98 0.74 16.33 10.56
CA PRO A 98 -0.40 15.61 11.09
C PRO A 98 -1.49 15.42 10.05
N GLY A 99 -2.12 14.25 10.01
CA GLY A 99 -3.15 13.92 9.03
C GLY A 99 -2.63 13.30 7.73
N THR A 100 -1.31 13.13 7.57
CA THR A 100 -0.71 12.39 6.47
C THR A 100 -0.22 11.02 6.93
N TYR A 101 -0.49 9.99 6.11
CA TYR A 101 -0.28 8.58 6.39
C TYR A 101 0.32 7.86 5.19
N GLY A 102 0.67 6.60 5.35
CA GLY A 102 1.11 5.73 4.26
C GLY A 102 2.59 5.38 4.30
N GLY A 103 3.22 5.44 5.48
CA GLY A 103 4.60 5.02 5.73
C GLY A 103 5.64 6.10 5.48
N PHE A 104 6.43 6.39 6.49
CA PHE A 104 7.47 7.43 6.46
C PHE A 104 8.87 6.90 6.79
N GLY A 105 9.01 5.67 7.24
CA GLY A 105 10.29 5.05 7.57
C GLY A 105 10.25 3.53 7.57
N LEU A 106 11.42 2.91 7.52
CA LEU A 106 11.61 1.46 7.50
C LEU A 106 11.79 0.86 8.90
N ARG A 107 12.18 1.65 9.88
CA ARG A 107 12.55 1.14 11.21
C ARG A 107 11.52 1.30 12.30
N GLY A 108 10.60 2.19 12.21
CA GLY A 108 9.77 2.39 13.35
C GLY A 108 8.91 3.64 13.31
N LYS A 109 8.69 4.23 14.47
CA LYS A 109 7.91 5.44 14.65
C LYS A 109 8.75 6.68 14.51
N LEU A 110 8.16 7.74 13.96
CA LEU A 110 8.51 9.09 14.35
C LEU A 110 7.69 9.45 15.57
N ARG A 111 8.36 9.75 16.66
CA ARG A 111 7.76 10.28 17.87
C ARG A 111 8.12 11.76 17.98
N LYS A 112 7.15 12.64 18.20
CA LYS A 112 7.44 14.01 18.61
C LYS A 112 8.01 13.99 20.00
N ILE A 113 9.13 14.67 20.19
CA ILE A 113 9.85 14.69 21.45
C ILE A 113 9.30 15.84 22.30
N GLU A 114 9.01 15.59 23.55
CA GLU A 114 8.59 16.60 24.51
C GLU A 114 9.73 17.61 24.74
N GLU A 115 9.40 18.87 25.05
CA GLU A 115 10.39 19.97 25.11
C GLU A 115 11.53 19.75 26.11
N ASP A 116 11.28 18.97 27.15
CA ASP A 116 12.26 18.61 28.19
C ASP A 116 13.24 17.49 27.77
N GLU A 117 12.91 16.70 26.72
CA GLU A 117 13.78 15.66 26.15
C GLU A 117 14.78 16.22 25.10
N ILE A 118 14.67 17.50 24.72
CA ILE A 118 15.38 18.11 23.58
C ILE A 118 16.89 18.26 23.78
N LYS A 119 17.46 17.96 24.94
CA LYS A 119 18.90 18.07 25.18
C LYS A 119 19.69 17.09 24.30
N GLY A 120 19.95 17.48 23.06
CA GLY A 120 20.84 16.78 22.14
C GLY A 120 20.24 16.32 20.82
N ILE A 121 18.95 16.50 20.56
CA ILE A 121 18.29 16.08 19.33
C ILE A 121 17.96 17.31 18.49
N LYS A 122 18.51 17.36 17.28
CA LYS A 122 18.15 18.39 16.29
C LYS A 122 16.82 18.01 15.66
N ASP A 123 15.89 18.95 15.61
CA ASP A 123 14.62 18.92 14.88
C ASP A 123 13.39 18.35 15.60
N GLY A 124 13.46 18.04 16.91
CA GLY A 124 12.28 17.68 17.72
C GLY A 124 11.61 16.33 17.39
N TYR A 125 12.31 15.41 16.72
CA TYR A 125 11.84 14.07 16.39
C TYR A 125 12.92 13.01 16.60
N GLU A 126 12.51 11.84 17.08
CA GLU A 126 13.34 10.66 17.23
C GLU A 126 12.75 9.50 16.42
N ILE A 127 13.61 8.70 15.79
CA ILE A 127 13.19 7.43 15.20
C ILE A 127 13.31 6.35 16.27
N VAL A 128 12.18 5.88 16.77
CA VAL A 128 12.12 4.81 17.76
C VAL A 128 12.13 3.46 17.03
N GLU A 129 13.09 2.60 17.34
CA GLU A 129 13.13 1.24 16.84
C GLU A 129 12.06 0.38 17.53
N PHE A 130 11.41 -0.51 16.76
CA PHE A 130 10.49 -1.49 17.33
C PHE A 130 11.26 -2.69 17.86
N ASP A 131 10.94 -3.13 19.05
CA ASP A 131 11.17 -4.52 19.44
C ASP A 131 10.31 -5.45 18.59
N ASP A 132 10.88 -6.55 18.15
CA ASP A 132 10.31 -7.43 17.11
C ASP A 132 8.91 -7.98 17.41
N ASP A 133 8.42 -7.89 18.66
CA ASP A 133 7.17 -8.48 19.11
C ASP A 133 6.12 -7.51 19.67
N LYS A 134 6.40 -6.21 19.79
CA LYS A 134 5.45 -5.28 20.40
C LYS A 134 5.21 -4.04 19.53
N PHE A 135 4.01 -3.96 19.02
CA PHE A 135 3.47 -2.76 18.38
C PHE A 135 2.97 -1.81 19.46
N VAL A 136 3.74 -0.78 19.78
CA VAL A 136 3.32 0.26 20.72
C VAL A 136 2.88 1.48 19.91
N PHE A 137 1.59 1.85 20.01
CA PHE A 137 1.14 3.18 19.61
C PHE A 137 1.53 4.17 20.69
N THR A 138 2.22 5.22 20.31
CA THR A 138 2.21 6.46 21.09
C THR A 138 0.98 7.25 20.71
N ASP A 139 0.40 8.00 21.63
CA ASP A 139 -0.81 8.81 21.43
C ASP A 139 -0.69 9.84 20.30
N ASP A 140 0.52 10.15 19.87
CA ASP A 140 0.84 11.07 18.74
C ASP A 140 0.65 10.45 17.35
N GLY A 141 0.29 9.18 17.24
CA GLY A 141 -0.31 8.59 16.05
C GLY A 141 0.59 8.35 14.84
N TYR A 142 1.90 8.48 14.93
CA TYR A 142 2.79 8.33 13.78
C TYR A 142 3.48 6.98 13.73
N SER A 143 2.87 6.01 13.08
CA SER A 143 3.55 4.79 12.69
C SER A 143 4.29 4.99 11.37
N VAL A 144 5.54 4.56 11.31
CA VAL A 144 6.41 4.85 10.17
C VAL A 144 6.98 3.63 9.52
N SER A 145 6.90 2.46 10.14
CA SER A 145 7.43 1.24 9.56
C SER A 145 6.33 0.28 9.17
N SER A 146 6.32 -0.03 7.93
CA SER A 146 5.49 -1.03 7.33
C SER A 146 6.16 -2.41 7.25
N LEU A 147 7.40 -2.54 7.68
CA LEU A 147 8.04 -3.84 7.89
C LEU A 147 7.40 -4.61 9.05
N ASN A 148 6.76 -3.91 9.97
CA ASN A 148 5.80 -4.54 10.86
C ASN A 148 4.54 -4.88 10.05
N PRO A 149 4.11 -6.15 9.96
CA PRO A 149 2.96 -6.56 9.16
C PRO A 149 1.65 -5.87 9.55
N ASN A 150 1.57 -5.31 10.75
CA ASN A 150 0.40 -4.60 11.27
C ASN A 150 0.51 -3.07 11.18
N ALA A 151 1.64 -2.52 10.80
CA ALA A 151 1.87 -1.06 10.80
C ALA A 151 0.90 -0.33 9.87
N TRP A 152 0.72 -0.82 8.64
CA TRP A 152 -0.22 -0.25 7.69
C TRP A 152 -1.67 -0.29 8.19
N PHE A 153 -2.04 -1.37 8.89
CA PHE A 153 -3.37 -1.55 9.45
C PHE A 153 -3.65 -0.55 10.57
N ALA A 154 -2.65 -0.29 11.37
CA ALA A 154 -2.72 0.67 12.44
C ALA A 154 -2.83 2.12 11.92
N GLU A 155 -2.02 2.48 10.92
CA GLU A 155 -2.13 3.78 10.23
C GLU A 155 -3.49 3.95 9.55
N TRP A 156 -3.98 2.89 8.91
CA TRP A 156 -5.29 2.88 8.28
C TRP A 156 -6.42 3.06 9.30
N ASN A 157 -6.31 2.40 10.46
CA ASN A 157 -7.30 2.54 11.54
C ASN A 157 -7.32 3.96 12.11
N ASP A 158 -6.15 4.58 12.35
CA ASP A 158 -6.09 5.96 12.83
C ASP A 158 -6.64 6.93 11.78
N PHE A 159 -6.25 6.78 10.52
CA PHE A 159 -6.80 7.55 9.41
C PHE A 159 -8.33 7.40 9.35
N SER A 160 -8.85 6.17 9.36
CA SER A 160 -10.28 5.91 9.29
C SER A 160 -11.05 6.48 10.49
N LYS A 161 -10.51 6.37 11.71
CA LYS A 161 -11.08 7.00 12.91
C LYS A 161 -11.18 8.51 12.77
N LYS A 162 -10.12 9.16 12.31
CA LYS A 162 -10.12 10.62 12.11
C LYS A 162 -11.12 11.04 11.03
N LEU A 163 -11.25 10.29 9.95
CA LEU A 163 -12.29 10.54 8.95
C LEU A 163 -13.69 10.42 9.56
N TYR A 164 -13.94 9.36 10.32
CA TYR A 164 -15.24 9.16 10.99
C TYR A 164 -15.59 10.32 11.95
N PHE A 165 -14.65 10.70 12.82
CA PHE A 165 -14.88 11.82 13.74
C PHE A 165 -15.15 13.14 13.02
N ASN A 166 -14.52 13.39 11.88
CA ASN A 166 -14.79 14.60 11.09
C ASN A 166 -16.13 14.51 10.35
N CYS A 167 -16.58 13.34 9.93
CA CYS A 167 -17.93 13.14 9.41
C CYS A 167 -19.01 13.34 10.48
N ALA A 168 -18.77 12.90 11.71
CA ALA A 168 -19.68 13.08 12.84
C ALA A 168 -19.72 14.53 13.34
N ASN A 169 -18.73 15.35 12.96
CA ASN A 169 -18.69 16.76 13.33
C ASN A 169 -19.65 17.57 12.44
N VAL A 170 -20.75 18.04 13.02
CA VAL A 170 -21.81 18.83 12.36
C VAL A 170 -21.27 20.07 11.62
N LYS A 171 -20.06 20.50 11.94
CA LYS A 171 -19.41 21.62 11.28
C LYS A 171 -19.19 21.39 9.79
N TYR A 172 -18.88 20.15 9.36
CA TYR A 172 -18.53 19.87 7.98
C TYR A 172 -19.72 19.31 7.21
N GLY A 173 -20.15 20.03 6.17
CA GLY A 173 -21.24 19.58 5.29
C GLY A 173 -20.77 18.68 4.16
N TYR A 174 -19.49 18.78 3.76
CA TYR A 174 -18.97 18.09 2.57
C TYR A 174 -17.63 17.42 2.83
N ALA A 175 -17.47 16.24 2.21
CA ALA A 175 -16.21 15.51 2.09
C ALA A 175 -15.82 15.44 0.60
N THR A 176 -14.54 15.70 0.32
CA THR A 176 -13.98 15.63 -1.03
C THR A 176 -12.93 14.53 -1.08
N GLU A 177 -13.11 13.57 -1.99
CA GLU A 177 -12.12 12.53 -2.32
C GLU A 177 -11.31 12.98 -3.53
N LEU A 178 -9.98 12.88 -3.44
CA LEU A 178 -9.03 13.21 -4.50
C LEU A 178 -8.01 12.07 -4.65
N ASP A 179 -7.60 11.77 -5.89
CA ASP A 179 -6.61 10.75 -6.22
C ASP A 179 -5.59 11.32 -7.20
N ILE A 180 -4.31 11.07 -6.98
CA ILE A 180 -3.25 11.53 -7.89
C ILE A 180 -3.11 10.54 -9.05
N SER A 181 -3.17 11.06 -10.27
CA SER A 181 -3.07 10.24 -11.48
C SER A 181 -1.66 9.64 -11.62
N ASN A 182 -1.58 8.31 -11.79
CA ASN A 182 -0.32 7.59 -12.03
C ASN A 182 0.82 8.04 -11.11
N PHE A 183 0.54 8.20 -9.81
CA PHE A 183 1.39 8.91 -8.88
C PHE A 183 2.85 8.47 -8.93
N TYR A 184 3.13 7.17 -8.76
CA TYR A 184 4.50 6.65 -8.76
C TYR A 184 5.20 6.84 -10.11
N ASP A 185 4.49 6.65 -11.21
CA ASP A 185 5.03 6.79 -12.56
C ASP A 185 5.28 8.26 -12.96
N SER A 186 4.61 9.19 -12.26
CA SER A 186 4.67 10.63 -12.56
C SER A 186 5.68 11.40 -11.70
N ILE A 187 6.28 10.79 -10.67
CA ILE A 187 7.28 11.46 -9.82
C ILE A 187 8.46 11.89 -10.68
N GLN A 188 8.70 13.20 -10.75
CA GLN A 188 9.81 13.78 -11.52
C GLN A 188 11.14 13.58 -10.79
N LEU A 189 12.08 12.84 -11.39
CA LEU A 189 13.31 12.43 -10.72
C LEU A 189 14.26 13.60 -10.46
N ASP A 190 14.29 14.60 -11.35
CA ASP A 190 15.11 15.80 -11.13
C ASP A 190 14.58 16.63 -9.96
N ASN A 191 13.25 16.77 -9.84
CA ASN A 191 12.62 17.43 -8.70
C ASN A 191 12.84 16.64 -7.40
N LEU A 192 12.74 15.30 -7.46
CA LEU A 192 13.05 14.44 -6.32
C LEU A 192 14.50 14.62 -5.87
N GLU A 193 15.46 14.60 -6.79
CA GLU A 193 16.88 14.82 -6.49
C GLU A 193 17.12 16.18 -5.87
N PHE A 194 16.53 17.25 -6.44
CA PHE A 194 16.62 18.60 -5.89
C PHE A 194 16.10 18.66 -4.44
N LYS A 195 14.94 18.06 -4.18
CA LYS A 195 14.37 17.97 -2.81
C LYS A 195 15.28 17.19 -1.87
N LEU A 196 15.78 16.02 -2.28
CA LEU A 196 16.72 15.22 -1.49
C LEU A 196 17.95 16.01 -1.11
N ARG A 197 18.61 16.66 -2.09
CA ARG A 197 19.82 17.47 -1.84
C ARG A 197 19.58 18.67 -0.93
N LYS A 198 18.40 19.26 -0.97
CA LYS A 198 17.99 20.34 -0.07
C LYS A 198 17.95 19.92 1.40
N TYR A 199 17.48 18.70 1.67
CA TYR A 199 17.31 18.18 3.04
C TYR A 199 18.52 17.38 3.55
N ILE A 200 19.29 16.77 2.66
CA ILE A 200 20.44 15.94 2.98
C ILE A 200 21.70 16.78 2.86
N LYS A 201 22.29 17.13 3.98
CA LYS A 201 23.56 17.82 4.03
C LYS A 201 24.69 16.93 3.49
N ASN A 202 25.82 17.50 3.13
CA ASN A 202 26.94 16.88 2.40
C ASN A 202 27.41 15.48 2.86
N LYS A 203 27.07 15.04 4.05
CA LYS A 203 27.52 13.75 4.61
C LYS A 203 26.99 12.49 3.92
N ASP A 204 25.81 12.55 3.29
CA ASP A 204 25.18 11.40 2.65
C ASP A 204 24.89 11.62 1.14
N ASN A 205 25.62 12.56 0.49
CA ASN A 205 25.48 12.84 -0.94
C ASN A 205 25.76 11.61 -1.82
N GLU A 206 26.69 10.76 -1.43
CA GLU A 206 26.98 9.49 -2.13
C GLU A 206 25.77 8.57 -2.14
N ILE A 207 25.00 8.54 -1.05
CA ILE A 207 23.79 7.73 -0.93
C ILE A 207 22.69 8.29 -1.84
N VAL A 208 22.55 9.62 -1.92
CA VAL A 208 21.62 10.26 -2.86
C VAL A 208 22.00 9.93 -4.29
N TYR A 209 23.30 10.01 -4.63
CA TYR A 209 23.77 9.65 -5.95
C TYR A 209 23.44 8.20 -6.30
N LEU A 210 23.72 7.27 -5.40
CA LEU A 210 23.43 5.84 -5.60
C LEU A 210 21.93 5.58 -5.76
N LEU A 211 21.09 6.22 -4.94
CA LEU A 211 19.64 6.13 -5.05
C LEU A 211 19.16 6.66 -6.42
N MET A 212 19.64 7.84 -6.82
CA MET A 212 19.23 8.43 -8.09
C MET A 212 19.75 7.63 -9.29
N HIS A 213 20.95 7.02 -9.17
CA HIS A 213 21.44 6.09 -10.18
C HIS A 213 20.52 4.88 -10.33
N PHE A 214 20.09 4.25 -9.22
CA PHE A 214 19.10 3.18 -9.25
C PHE A 214 17.79 3.67 -9.89
N LEU A 215 17.21 4.76 -9.41
CA LEU A 215 15.91 5.26 -9.87
C LEU A 215 15.92 5.69 -11.35
N ARG A 216 17.03 6.12 -11.91
CA ARG A 216 17.14 6.52 -13.32
C ARG A 216 17.33 5.34 -14.27
N PHE A 217 17.71 4.17 -13.77
CA PHE A 217 18.07 3.04 -14.62
C PHE A 217 17.35 1.73 -14.31
N TRP A 218 16.49 1.67 -13.27
CA TRP A 218 15.80 0.43 -12.89
C TRP A 218 14.87 -0.11 -13.99
N ASN A 219 14.27 0.77 -14.80
CA ASN A 219 13.30 0.40 -15.82
C ASN A 219 13.91 0.40 -17.22
N ARG A 220 14.94 -0.42 -17.43
CA ARG A 220 15.66 -0.49 -18.71
C ARG A 220 14.83 -0.96 -19.89
N HIS A 221 13.74 -1.68 -19.66
CA HIS A 221 12.86 -2.12 -20.74
C HIS A 221 12.18 -0.98 -21.47
N ILE A 222 11.85 0.08 -20.73
CA ILE A 222 11.23 1.27 -21.31
C ILE A 222 12.29 2.25 -21.82
N ASN A 223 13.40 2.41 -21.07
CA ASN A 223 14.40 3.45 -21.31
C ASN A 223 15.75 2.88 -21.72
N PHE A 224 15.75 1.88 -22.58
CA PHE A 224 16.97 1.21 -23.03
C PHE A 224 18.08 2.21 -23.38
N TYR A 225 19.22 2.14 -22.67
CA TYR A 225 20.37 3.05 -22.77
C TYR A 225 20.10 4.55 -22.46
N ARG A 226 18.91 4.90 -21.97
CA ARG A 226 18.60 6.26 -21.55
C ARG A 226 18.20 6.26 -20.09
N GLN A 227 18.59 7.33 -19.37
CA GLN A 227 18.04 7.55 -18.03
C GLN A 227 16.57 7.99 -18.17
N GLN A 228 15.74 7.49 -17.28
CA GLN A 228 14.37 7.98 -17.17
C GLN A 228 14.34 9.32 -16.40
N GLY A 229 13.45 10.21 -16.82
CA GLY A 229 13.24 11.51 -16.17
C GLY A 229 12.14 11.47 -15.09
N ALA A 230 11.26 10.48 -15.14
CA ALA A 230 10.16 10.32 -14.21
C ALA A 230 9.91 8.85 -13.87
N GLY A 231 9.25 8.62 -12.73
CA GLY A 231 8.82 7.31 -12.28
C GLY A 231 9.74 6.67 -11.27
N ILE A 232 9.14 6.23 -10.16
CA ILE A 232 9.77 5.36 -9.17
C ILE A 232 9.07 4.00 -9.19
N PRO A 233 9.76 2.90 -8.82
CA PRO A 233 9.16 1.58 -8.93
C PRO A 233 7.97 1.42 -7.99
N GLN A 234 6.90 0.80 -8.49
CA GLN A 234 5.86 0.23 -7.63
C GLN A 234 6.27 -1.21 -7.35
N ASP A 235 6.83 -1.48 -6.18
CA ASP A 235 7.04 -2.85 -5.75
C ASP A 235 5.77 -3.45 -5.11
N THR A 236 5.76 -4.76 -4.91
CA THR A 236 4.58 -5.48 -4.41
C THR A 236 4.14 -5.00 -3.03
N PHE A 237 5.06 -4.54 -2.20
CA PHE A 237 4.81 -4.04 -0.84
C PHE A 237 5.16 -2.56 -0.67
N GLY A 238 5.73 -1.91 -1.68
CA GLY A 238 5.84 -0.48 -1.80
C GLY A 238 6.63 0.28 -0.74
N GLU A 239 7.36 -0.41 0.13
CA GLU A 239 7.91 0.19 1.34
C GLU A 239 8.90 1.31 1.04
N CYS A 240 9.94 1.03 0.27
CA CYS A 240 10.94 2.02 -0.10
C CYS A 240 10.34 3.12 -0.97
N SER A 241 9.57 2.74 -1.97
CA SER A 241 8.92 3.68 -2.89
C SER A 241 7.88 4.55 -2.19
N ARG A 242 7.15 3.98 -1.22
CA ARG A 242 6.17 4.72 -0.43
C ARG A 242 6.80 5.82 0.42
N ILE A 243 7.95 5.55 1.03
CA ILE A 243 8.71 6.54 1.79
C ILE A 243 9.16 7.69 0.89
N ILE A 244 9.72 7.36 -0.29
CA ILE A 244 10.14 8.36 -1.28
C ILE A 244 8.94 9.17 -1.79
N ALA A 245 7.84 8.51 -2.10
CA ALA A 245 6.62 9.15 -2.58
C ALA A 245 6.01 10.09 -1.53
N ASN A 246 5.97 9.67 -0.26
CA ASN A 246 5.53 10.52 0.85
C ASN A 246 6.45 11.72 1.05
N PHE A 247 7.78 11.51 0.97
CA PHE A 247 8.73 12.61 1.01
C PHE A 247 8.50 13.62 -0.13
N TYR A 248 8.27 13.12 -1.34
CA TYR A 248 8.02 13.96 -2.51
C TYR A 248 6.84 14.92 -2.31
N LEU A 249 5.78 14.49 -1.63
CA LEU A 249 4.58 15.27 -1.37
C LEU A 249 4.65 16.18 -0.12
N GLN A 250 5.70 16.12 0.70
CA GLN A 250 5.72 16.85 1.99
C GLN A 250 5.53 18.37 1.85
N GLU A 251 6.11 19.00 0.82
CA GLU A 251 5.92 20.44 0.58
C GLU A 251 4.51 20.76 0.07
N TYR A 252 3.96 19.89 -0.76
CA TYR A 252 2.56 19.96 -1.17
C TYR A 252 1.63 19.84 0.03
N ASP A 253 1.82 18.84 0.88
CA ASP A 253 1.01 18.61 2.07
C ASP A 253 0.99 19.82 3.01
N LYS A 254 2.15 20.40 3.31
CA LYS A 254 2.27 21.61 4.12
C LYS A 254 1.48 22.79 3.55
N ASN A 255 1.57 22.99 2.25
CA ASN A 255 0.93 24.11 1.59
C ASN A 255 -0.58 23.94 1.51
N ILE A 256 -1.08 22.75 1.18
CA ILE A 256 -2.52 22.48 1.08
C ILE A 256 -3.18 22.47 2.46
N ALA A 257 -2.55 21.84 3.46
CA ALA A 257 -3.07 21.83 4.83
C ALA A 257 -3.17 23.26 5.42
N LYS A 258 -2.15 24.09 5.19
CA LYS A 258 -2.18 25.52 5.58
C LYS A 258 -3.31 26.27 4.89
N TYR A 259 -3.57 26.00 3.61
CA TYR A 259 -4.68 26.60 2.87
C TYR A 259 -6.03 26.12 3.39
N CYS A 260 -6.19 24.81 3.63
CA CYS A 260 -7.39 24.23 4.23
C CYS A 260 -7.70 24.86 5.60
N ALA A 261 -6.71 24.94 6.49
CA ALA A 261 -6.86 25.55 7.82
C ALA A 261 -7.37 27.00 7.74
N LYS A 262 -6.86 27.83 6.80
CA LYS A 262 -7.33 29.19 6.56
C LYS A 262 -8.80 29.26 6.10
N LYS A 263 -9.33 28.17 5.54
CA LYS A 263 -10.72 28.04 5.08
C LYS A 263 -11.61 27.31 6.08
N GLY A 264 -11.10 26.98 7.28
CA GLY A 264 -11.81 26.18 8.26
C GLY A 264 -12.06 24.74 7.82
N ALA A 265 -11.29 24.24 6.84
CA ALA A 265 -11.35 22.90 6.29
C ALA A 265 -10.27 22.00 6.91
N MET A 266 -10.47 20.67 6.85
CA MET A 266 -9.51 19.67 7.31
C MET A 266 -8.96 18.86 6.14
N TYR A 267 -7.67 18.59 6.16
CA TYR A 267 -6.96 17.83 5.13
C TYR A 267 -6.39 16.55 5.71
N PHE A 268 -6.65 15.44 5.02
CA PHE A 268 -6.09 14.12 5.31
C PHE A 268 -5.56 13.46 4.04
N ARG A 269 -4.47 12.69 4.16
CA ARG A 269 -3.92 11.92 3.06
C ARG A 269 -3.41 10.55 3.52
N TYR A 270 -3.75 9.53 2.77
CA TYR A 270 -3.16 8.20 2.90
C TYR A 270 -2.55 7.79 1.56
N ALA A 271 -1.22 7.79 1.46
CA ALA A 271 -0.48 7.60 0.20
C ALA A 271 -0.92 8.60 -0.89
N ASP A 272 -1.56 8.15 -1.97
CA ASP A 272 -2.11 8.96 -3.06
C ASP A 272 -3.57 9.41 -2.84
N ASP A 273 -4.31 8.72 -1.96
CA ASP A 273 -5.69 9.07 -1.63
C ASP A 273 -5.75 10.28 -0.66
N GLN A 274 -6.48 11.33 -1.02
CA GLN A 274 -6.65 12.53 -0.20
C GLN A 274 -8.12 12.75 0.13
N ILE A 275 -8.41 13.15 1.37
CA ILE A 275 -9.75 13.49 1.83
C ILE A 275 -9.73 14.89 2.47
N ILE A 276 -10.66 15.73 2.05
CA ILE A 276 -10.78 17.10 2.55
C ILE A 276 -12.21 17.33 3.03
N PHE A 277 -12.36 17.75 4.28
CA PHE A 277 -13.64 18.15 4.85
C PHE A 277 -13.83 19.66 4.78
N THR A 278 -14.98 20.11 4.29
CA THR A 278 -15.31 21.53 4.09
C THR A 278 -16.70 21.88 4.61
N LEU A 279 -16.90 23.16 4.90
CA LEU A 279 -18.21 23.70 5.32
C LEU A 279 -19.20 23.72 4.16
N THR A 280 -18.73 24.12 2.98
CA THR A 280 -19.55 24.31 1.79
C THR A 280 -18.94 23.64 0.57
N GLN A 281 -19.78 23.27 -0.40
CA GLN A 281 -19.33 22.77 -1.70
C GLN A 281 -18.47 23.80 -2.46
N LYS A 282 -18.77 25.09 -2.31
CA LYS A 282 -17.97 26.14 -2.93
C LYS A 282 -16.55 26.19 -2.41
N ASP A 283 -16.34 25.97 -1.12
CA ASP A 283 -15.01 25.89 -0.55
C ASP A 283 -14.26 24.61 -1.00
N ALA A 284 -14.97 23.47 -1.16
CA ALA A 284 -14.40 22.28 -1.75
C ALA A 284 -13.83 22.55 -3.14
N VAL A 285 -14.61 23.17 -4.04
CA VAL A 285 -14.15 23.52 -5.39
C VAL A 285 -12.93 24.45 -5.36
N ARG A 286 -12.93 25.46 -4.48
CA ARG A 286 -11.78 26.37 -4.33
C ARG A 286 -10.51 25.65 -3.85
N ILE A 287 -10.67 24.71 -2.91
CA ILE A 287 -9.56 23.94 -2.38
C ILE A 287 -9.02 22.98 -3.44
N ILE A 288 -9.89 22.31 -4.21
CA ILE A 288 -9.49 21.44 -5.34
C ILE A 288 -8.67 22.25 -6.36
N SER A 289 -9.13 23.44 -6.75
CA SER A 289 -8.40 24.31 -7.67
C SER A 289 -7.02 24.69 -7.14
N LYS A 290 -6.92 25.02 -5.83
CA LYS A 290 -5.64 25.31 -5.18
C LYS A 290 -4.73 24.08 -5.14
N ALA A 291 -5.27 22.92 -4.77
CA ALA A 291 -4.55 21.65 -4.71
C ALA A 291 -4.01 21.26 -6.10
N SER A 292 -4.83 21.39 -7.15
CA SER A 292 -4.42 21.14 -8.54
C SER A 292 -3.24 22.04 -8.94
N SER A 293 -3.30 23.32 -8.61
CA SER A 293 -2.21 24.26 -8.89
C SER A 293 -0.92 23.94 -8.13
N LEU A 294 -1.02 23.42 -6.91
CA LEU A 294 0.13 22.97 -6.12
C LEU A 294 0.72 21.67 -6.68
N LEU A 295 -0.12 20.69 -7.06
CA LEU A 295 0.34 19.43 -7.66
C LEU A 295 1.01 19.66 -9.02
N MET A 296 0.49 20.56 -9.84
CA MET A 296 1.09 20.90 -11.13
C MET A 296 2.54 21.39 -10.98
N ARG A 297 2.86 22.11 -9.90
CA ARG A 297 4.23 22.55 -9.59
C ARG A 297 5.16 21.37 -9.25
N GLU A 298 4.59 20.29 -8.77
CA GLU A 298 5.30 19.04 -8.51
C GLU A 298 5.35 18.11 -9.74
N GLY A 299 4.82 18.54 -10.89
CA GLY A 299 4.71 17.71 -12.09
C GLY A 299 3.63 16.61 -11.99
N LEU A 300 2.65 16.79 -11.10
CA LEU A 300 1.60 15.83 -10.83
C LEU A 300 0.22 16.39 -11.16
N ASN A 301 -0.76 15.51 -11.40
CA ASN A 301 -2.14 15.88 -11.69
C ASN A 301 -3.12 14.97 -10.95
N PHE A 302 -4.35 15.50 -10.70
CA PHE A 302 -5.44 14.66 -10.21
C PHE A 302 -6.03 13.78 -11.30
N ASN A 303 -6.50 12.61 -10.90
CA ASN A 303 -7.35 11.77 -11.71
C ASN A 303 -8.79 12.32 -11.68
N GLN A 304 -9.17 13.05 -12.73
CA GLN A 304 -10.48 13.73 -12.80
C GLN A 304 -11.67 12.78 -12.53
N LYS A 305 -11.57 11.52 -12.98
CA LYS A 305 -12.65 10.52 -12.78
C LYS A 305 -12.80 10.07 -11.32
N LYS A 306 -11.83 10.39 -10.48
CA LYS A 306 -11.81 10.04 -9.05
C LYS A 306 -11.91 11.27 -8.13
N VAL A 307 -12.17 12.43 -8.67
CA VAL A 307 -12.50 13.63 -7.89
C VAL A 307 -13.99 13.60 -7.58
N ASN A 308 -14.34 13.42 -6.31
CA ASN A 308 -15.71 13.36 -5.85
C ASN A 308 -15.94 14.35 -4.71
N ILE A 309 -16.96 15.20 -4.83
CA ILE A 309 -17.47 16.04 -3.73
C ILE A 309 -18.81 15.45 -3.33
N MET A 310 -18.96 15.07 -2.08
CA MET A 310 -20.19 14.48 -1.56
C MET A 310 -20.55 15.05 -0.19
N GLU A 311 -21.79 14.95 0.19
CA GLU A 311 -22.22 15.27 1.56
C GLU A 311 -21.58 14.30 2.56
N THR A 312 -21.31 14.76 3.78
CA THR A 312 -20.64 13.95 4.81
C THR A 312 -21.43 12.69 5.17
N GLU A 313 -22.77 12.73 5.12
CA GLU A 313 -23.62 11.54 5.34
C GLU A 313 -23.45 10.49 4.22
N GLN A 314 -23.38 10.95 2.96
CA GLN A 314 -23.09 10.07 1.84
C GLN A 314 -21.69 9.46 1.94
N PHE A 315 -20.72 10.26 2.41
CA PHE A 315 -19.34 9.79 2.62
C PHE A 315 -19.25 8.72 3.73
N LYS A 316 -19.98 8.89 4.85
CA LYS A 316 -20.09 7.86 5.90
C LYS A 316 -20.58 6.53 5.35
N LYS A 317 -21.65 6.56 4.55
CA LYS A 317 -22.18 5.37 3.89
C LYS A 317 -21.17 4.73 2.92
N TYR A 318 -20.53 5.55 2.11
CA TYR A 318 -19.51 5.13 1.15
C TYR A 318 -18.31 4.44 1.80
N PHE A 319 -17.83 4.93 2.95
CA PHE A 319 -16.73 4.34 3.71
C PHE A 319 -17.17 3.23 4.68
N CYS A 320 -18.46 2.92 4.76
CA CYS A 320 -19.02 1.87 5.64
C CYS A 320 -18.64 2.03 7.11
N PHE A 321 -18.47 3.25 7.62
CA PHE A 321 -18.00 3.47 8.99
C PHE A 321 -18.89 2.82 10.04
N GLU A 322 -20.21 3.03 9.94
CA GLU A 322 -21.18 2.47 10.87
C GLU A 322 -21.25 0.94 10.78
N ASN A 323 -21.16 0.40 9.55
CA ASN A 323 -21.12 -1.04 9.31
C ASN A 323 -19.90 -1.70 9.96
N PHE A 324 -18.72 -1.06 9.89
CA PHE A 324 -17.54 -1.58 10.58
C PHE A 324 -17.66 -1.50 12.10
N LEU A 325 -18.26 -0.43 12.64
CA LEU A 325 -18.43 -0.24 14.08
C LEU A 325 -19.33 -1.32 14.68
N VAL A 326 -20.49 -1.60 14.06
CA VAL A 326 -21.43 -2.62 14.57
C VAL A 326 -20.87 -4.04 14.47
N LEU A 327 -19.96 -4.29 13.51
CA LEU A 327 -19.24 -5.56 13.39
C LEU A 327 -17.98 -5.66 14.28
N CYS A 328 -17.69 -4.64 15.12
CA CYS A 328 -16.60 -4.70 16.09
C CYS A 328 -17.06 -5.36 17.37
N LYS A 329 -16.44 -6.48 17.74
CA LYS A 329 -16.83 -7.27 18.93
C LYS A 329 -16.66 -6.56 20.27
N ASN A 330 -15.71 -5.65 20.41
CA ASN A 330 -15.35 -4.99 21.68
C ASN A 330 -15.40 -5.94 22.91
N GLY A 331 -15.00 -7.21 22.71
CA GLY A 331 -15.06 -8.25 23.75
C GLY A 331 -16.45 -8.86 24.00
N LYS A 332 -17.49 -8.51 23.22
CA LYS A 332 -18.85 -9.08 23.33
C LYS A 332 -19.20 -9.89 22.07
N PRO A 333 -20.04 -10.95 22.18
CA PRO A 333 -20.60 -11.63 21.03
C PRO A 333 -21.45 -10.63 20.21
N ILE A 334 -21.41 -10.76 18.89
CA ILE A 334 -22.22 -9.94 17.98
C ILE A 334 -23.55 -10.69 17.75
N ASP A 335 -24.65 -9.97 17.84
CA ASP A 335 -25.99 -10.52 17.59
C ASP A 335 -26.11 -10.96 16.12
N VAL A 336 -26.73 -12.12 15.90
CA VAL A 336 -27.00 -12.70 14.58
C VAL A 336 -27.83 -11.76 13.70
N SER A 337 -28.81 -11.06 14.29
CA SER A 337 -29.66 -10.10 13.59
C SER A 337 -28.80 -8.93 13.01
N VAL A 338 -27.86 -8.44 13.80
CA VAL A 338 -26.94 -7.37 13.35
C VAL A 338 -26.11 -7.86 12.16
N VAL A 339 -25.58 -9.09 12.22
CA VAL A 339 -24.81 -9.65 11.12
C VAL A 339 -25.67 -9.86 9.88
N ASN A 340 -26.91 -10.32 10.07
CA ASN A 340 -27.88 -10.48 8.98
C ASN A 340 -28.14 -9.16 8.26
N ASP A 341 -28.36 -8.07 8.99
CA ASP A 341 -28.55 -6.73 8.42
C ASP A 341 -27.33 -6.24 7.65
N GLN A 342 -26.12 -6.56 8.10
CA GLN A 342 -24.89 -6.23 7.39
C GLN A 342 -24.72 -7.05 6.10
N ILE A 343 -25.16 -8.30 6.07
CA ILE A 343 -25.19 -9.11 4.85
C ILE A 343 -26.14 -8.49 3.84
N ILE A 344 -27.36 -8.14 4.24
CA ILE A 344 -28.36 -7.50 3.39
C ILE A 344 -27.84 -6.17 2.86
N PHE A 345 -27.31 -5.32 3.74
CA PHE A 345 -26.71 -4.04 3.34
C PHE A 345 -25.61 -4.23 2.27
N TYR A 346 -24.73 -5.22 2.47
CA TYR A 346 -23.67 -5.51 1.51
C TYR A 346 -24.23 -5.95 0.16
N LEU A 347 -25.19 -6.88 0.14
CA LEU A 347 -25.79 -7.39 -1.08
C LEU A 347 -26.46 -6.28 -1.92
N GLU A 348 -27.17 -5.36 -1.26
CA GLU A 348 -27.87 -4.26 -1.90
C GLU A 348 -26.93 -3.16 -2.41
N ASN A 349 -25.85 -2.87 -1.66
CA ASN A 349 -25.02 -1.70 -1.91
C ASN A 349 -23.65 -2.01 -2.53
N ARG A 350 -23.23 -3.27 -2.71
CA ARG A 350 -21.89 -3.71 -3.10
C ARG A 350 -21.30 -2.98 -4.31
N ASN A 351 -22.11 -2.65 -5.29
CA ASN A 351 -21.69 -1.97 -6.51
C ASN A 351 -21.34 -0.48 -6.29
N GLN A 352 -21.85 0.11 -5.20
CA GLN A 352 -21.62 1.50 -4.81
C GLN A 352 -20.46 1.65 -3.83
N LEU A 353 -20.14 0.60 -3.04
CA LEU A 353 -19.16 0.64 -1.95
C LEU A 353 -17.70 0.62 -2.42
N ARG A 354 -17.43 0.46 -3.70
CA ARG A 354 -16.07 0.42 -4.30
C ARG A 354 -15.08 -0.42 -3.47
N LYS A 355 -13.93 0.18 -3.09
CA LYS A 355 -12.86 -0.48 -2.30
C LYS A 355 -13.35 -0.98 -0.93
N GLN A 356 -14.26 -0.27 -0.30
CA GLN A 356 -14.77 -0.61 1.04
C GLN A 356 -15.70 -1.83 1.04
N GLY A 357 -16.39 -2.10 -0.06
CA GLY A 357 -17.22 -3.30 -0.19
C GLY A 357 -16.44 -4.59 0.03
N SER A 358 -15.26 -4.71 -0.54
CA SER A 358 -14.37 -5.87 -0.32
C SER A 358 -13.96 -6.01 1.16
N SER A 359 -13.66 -4.90 1.83
CA SER A 359 -13.27 -4.88 3.24
C SER A 359 -14.45 -5.24 4.15
N LEU A 360 -15.65 -4.74 3.83
CA LEU A 360 -16.87 -5.04 4.56
C LEU A 360 -17.23 -6.54 4.44
N LEU A 361 -17.18 -7.10 3.22
CA LEU A 361 -17.40 -8.53 3.01
C LEU A 361 -16.46 -9.39 3.86
N LYS A 362 -15.15 -9.07 3.85
CA LYS A 362 -14.18 -9.78 4.68
C LYS A 362 -14.51 -9.73 6.17
N ARG A 363 -14.99 -8.59 6.64
CA ARG A 363 -15.39 -8.43 8.03
C ARG A 363 -16.63 -9.25 8.34
N ILE A 364 -17.65 -9.22 7.48
CA ILE A 364 -18.87 -10.06 7.61
C ILE A 364 -18.49 -11.53 7.67
N VAL A 365 -17.71 -12.04 6.72
CA VAL A 365 -17.30 -13.46 6.68
C VAL A 365 -16.50 -13.88 7.91
N ASN A 366 -15.64 -12.98 8.43
CA ASN A 366 -14.93 -13.26 9.68
C ASN A 366 -15.86 -13.43 10.87
N VAL A 367 -16.89 -12.57 10.97
CA VAL A 367 -17.85 -12.62 12.07
C VAL A 367 -18.77 -13.82 11.92
N VAL A 368 -19.27 -14.08 10.71
CA VAL A 368 -20.11 -15.27 10.42
C VAL A 368 -19.43 -16.57 10.83
N GLY A 369 -18.13 -16.72 10.58
CA GLY A 369 -17.38 -17.91 10.96
C GLY A 369 -17.20 -18.12 12.48
N GLU A 370 -17.66 -17.18 13.30
CA GLU A 370 -17.57 -17.20 14.76
C GLU A 370 -18.95 -17.17 15.45
N LEU A 371 -20.06 -17.21 14.68
CA LEU A 371 -21.42 -17.26 15.20
C LEU A 371 -21.83 -18.69 15.48
N ASP A 372 -22.59 -18.88 16.55
CA ASP A 372 -23.25 -20.16 16.88
C ASP A 372 -24.49 -20.38 16.00
N ASP A 373 -25.24 -19.32 15.71
CA ASP A 373 -26.44 -19.35 14.88
C ASP A 373 -26.14 -18.80 13.44
N ILE A 374 -26.89 -19.31 12.47
CA ILE A 374 -26.72 -18.97 11.05
C ILE A 374 -27.64 -17.79 10.68
N PRO A 375 -27.07 -16.64 10.17
CA PRO A 375 -27.89 -15.54 9.71
C PRO A 375 -28.79 -15.95 8.53
N PRO A 376 -30.07 -15.54 8.50
CA PRO A 376 -31.00 -15.90 7.41
C PRO A 376 -30.53 -15.55 6.00
N ALA A 377 -29.87 -14.39 5.84
CA ALA A 377 -29.35 -13.92 4.54
C ALA A 377 -28.06 -14.64 4.09
N ILE A 378 -27.52 -15.59 4.87
CA ILE A 378 -26.25 -16.25 4.53
C ILE A 378 -26.34 -17.04 3.22
N SER A 379 -27.48 -17.64 2.90
CA SER A 379 -27.67 -18.36 1.63
C SER A 379 -27.45 -17.46 0.43
N GLN A 380 -28.02 -16.25 0.44
CA GLN A 380 -27.85 -15.27 -0.64
C GLN A 380 -26.38 -14.80 -0.75
N LEU A 381 -25.69 -14.66 0.38
CA LEU A 381 -24.25 -14.32 0.39
C LEU A 381 -23.42 -15.45 -0.21
N LYS A 382 -23.72 -16.71 0.10
CA LYS A 382 -23.06 -17.89 -0.45
C LYS A 382 -23.31 -18.02 -1.96
N ASP A 383 -24.54 -17.83 -2.42
CA ASP A 383 -24.89 -17.82 -3.84
C ASP A 383 -24.07 -16.77 -4.62
N LEU A 384 -23.91 -15.58 -4.03
CA LEU A 384 -23.04 -14.56 -4.59
C LEU A 384 -21.58 -15.02 -4.64
N ILE A 385 -21.03 -15.54 -3.53
CA ILE A 385 -19.62 -15.99 -3.45
C ILE A 385 -19.34 -17.09 -4.49
N VAL A 386 -20.30 -17.97 -4.73
CA VAL A 386 -20.20 -19.08 -5.70
C VAL A 386 -20.69 -18.65 -7.10
N SER A 387 -20.44 -17.40 -7.49
CA SER A 387 -20.78 -16.88 -8.82
C SER A 387 -19.53 -16.47 -9.60
N ASN A 388 -19.53 -16.70 -10.93
CA ASN A 388 -18.46 -16.27 -11.82
C ASN A 388 -18.20 -14.77 -11.72
N ASP A 389 -19.28 -13.97 -11.71
CA ASP A 389 -19.18 -12.51 -11.70
C ASP A 389 -18.45 -12.01 -10.46
N PHE A 390 -18.74 -12.59 -9.30
CA PHE A 390 -18.09 -12.23 -8.03
C PHE A 390 -16.61 -12.65 -8.02
N LEU A 391 -16.33 -13.91 -8.33
CA LEU A 391 -14.97 -14.45 -8.28
C LEU A 391 -14.05 -13.75 -9.28
N TYR A 392 -14.51 -13.50 -10.49
CA TYR A 392 -13.73 -12.83 -11.52
C TYR A 392 -13.42 -11.36 -11.17
N LYS A 393 -14.39 -10.61 -10.61
CA LYS A 393 -14.26 -9.18 -10.35
C LYS A 393 -13.61 -8.84 -9.01
N THR A 394 -13.62 -9.78 -8.06
CA THR A 394 -13.16 -9.48 -6.69
C THR A 394 -11.71 -9.87 -6.49
N PRO A 395 -10.80 -8.92 -6.23
CA PRO A 395 -9.39 -9.20 -5.98
C PRO A 395 -9.22 -9.79 -4.57
N LEU A 396 -9.15 -11.11 -4.47
CA LEU A 396 -9.01 -11.83 -3.22
C LEU A 396 -7.56 -12.28 -2.99
N LYS A 397 -7.10 -12.22 -1.75
CA LYS A 397 -5.85 -12.80 -1.28
C LYS A 397 -6.05 -14.24 -0.80
N PRO A 398 -5.00 -15.09 -0.67
CA PRO A 398 -5.15 -16.49 -0.28
C PRO A 398 -5.93 -16.70 1.02
N ALA A 399 -5.67 -15.88 2.04
CA ALA A 399 -6.39 -15.94 3.32
C ALA A 399 -7.89 -15.59 3.18
N GLU A 400 -8.22 -14.71 2.25
CA GLU A 400 -9.59 -14.29 1.97
C GLU A 400 -10.35 -15.39 1.22
N PHE A 401 -9.73 -15.98 0.20
CA PHE A 401 -10.28 -17.17 -0.43
C PHE A 401 -10.56 -18.28 0.58
N LYS A 402 -9.59 -18.55 1.49
CA LYS A 402 -9.76 -19.59 2.51
C LYS A 402 -10.93 -19.30 3.43
N LYS A 403 -11.14 -18.04 3.82
CA LYS A 403 -12.27 -17.64 4.67
C LYS A 403 -13.62 -17.77 3.94
N LEU A 404 -13.72 -17.30 2.70
CA LEU A 404 -14.91 -17.51 1.89
C LEU A 404 -15.22 -19.00 1.72
N TYR A 405 -14.20 -19.79 1.42
CA TYR A 405 -14.32 -21.24 1.27
C TYR A 405 -14.77 -21.94 2.56
N SER A 406 -14.38 -21.43 3.74
CA SER A 406 -14.72 -22.07 5.03
C SER A 406 -16.19 -22.00 5.41
N ILE A 407 -16.94 -21.01 4.94
CA ILE A 407 -18.38 -20.86 5.22
C ILE A 407 -19.28 -21.64 4.25
N LEU A 408 -18.72 -22.25 3.21
CA LEU A 408 -19.43 -23.01 2.20
C LEU A 408 -19.63 -24.47 2.66
N ASP A 409 -20.75 -25.07 2.27
CA ASP A 409 -20.96 -26.51 2.40
C ASP A 409 -20.17 -27.31 1.34
N GLN A 410 -20.28 -28.63 1.33
CA GLN A 410 -19.48 -29.47 0.44
C GLN A 410 -19.81 -29.25 -1.04
N ALA A 411 -21.09 -29.16 -1.40
CA ALA A 411 -21.53 -28.95 -2.80
C ALA A 411 -21.14 -27.54 -3.30
N GLU A 412 -21.30 -26.53 -2.44
CA GLU A 412 -20.88 -25.16 -2.69
C GLU A 412 -19.35 -25.07 -2.88
N LYS A 413 -18.55 -25.81 -2.06
CA LYS A 413 -17.09 -25.89 -2.20
C LYS A 413 -16.66 -26.48 -3.54
N GLU A 414 -17.29 -27.55 -3.98
CA GLU A 414 -17.01 -28.18 -5.27
C GLU A 414 -17.30 -27.20 -6.42
N LYS A 415 -18.46 -26.53 -6.38
CA LYS A 415 -18.83 -25.51 -7.35
C LYS A 415 -17.83 -24.34 -7.35
N PHE A 416 -17.43 -23.85 -6.16
CA PHE A 416 -16.46 -22.79 -6.00
C PHE A 416 -15.11 -23.13 -6.66
N LEU A 417 -14.57 -24.32 -6.41
CA LEU A 417 -13.32 -24.79 -7.02
C LEU A 417 -13.47 -24.96 -8.53
N SER A 418 -14.58 -25.53 -9.00
CA SER A 418 -14.83 -25.66 -10.45
C SER A 418 -14.85 -24.33 -11.18
N LEU A 419 -15.38 -23.25 -10.57
CA LEU A 419 -15.36 -21.91 -11.13
C LEU A 419 -13.94 -21.33 -11.18
N LEU A 420 -13.15 -21.54 -10.14
CA LEU A 420 -11.74 -21.11 -10.10
C LEU A 420 -10.89 -21.88 -11.10
N ASP A 421 -11.10 -23.18 -11.26
CA ASP A 421 -10.38 -24.00 -12.25
C ASP A 421 -10.63 -23.54 -13.69
N LYS A 422 -11.85 -23.11 -14.02
CA LYS A 422 -12.16 -22.49 -15.31
C LYS A 422 -11.43 -21.16 -15.51
N GLU A 423 -11.33 -20.35 -14.45
CA GLU A 423 -10.62 -19.07 -14.52
C GLU A 423 -9.10 -19.24 -14.76
N ILE A 424 -8.50 -20.27 -14.16
CA ILE A 424 -7.03 -20.48 -14.20
C ILE A 424 -6.51 -20.59 -15.63
N SER A 425 -7.20 -21.31 -16.52
CA SER A 425 -6.75 -21.56 -17.90
C SER A 425 -6.66 -20.30 -18.73
N ASP A 426 -7.52 -19.33 -18.48
CA ASP A 426 -7.65 -18.10 -19.27
C ASP A 426 -7.06 -16.86 -18.57
N CYS A 427 -6.61 -17.01 -17.32
CA CYS A 427 -6.11 -15.92 -16.53
C CYS A 427 -4.73 -15.41 -17.01
N LEU A 428 -4.65 -14.12 -17.35
CA LEU A 428 -3.43 -13.45 -17.78
C LEU A 428 -2.74 -12.66 -16.65
N TYR A 429 -3.32 -12.66 -15.45
CA TYR A 429 -2.85 -11.85 -14.32
C TYR A 429 -2.05 -12.71 -13.36
N SER A 430 -0.74 -12.55 -13.36
CA SER A 430 0.15 -13.37 -12.49
C SER A 430 -0.15 -13.17 -11.00
N ASP A 431 -0.49 -11.96 -10.54
CA ASP A 431 -0.91 -11.74 -9.13
C ASP A 431 -2.15 -12.58 -8.77
N ARG A 432 -3.10 -12.68 -9.66
CA ARG A 432 -4.30 -13.51 -9.47
C ARG A 432 -3.94 -14.99 -9.34
N LEU A 433 -3.12 -15.49 -10.26
CA LEU A 433 -2.64 -16.87 -10.26
C LEU A 433 -1.80 -17.19 -9.02
N TYR A 434 -0.94 -16.27 -8.56
CA TYR A 434 -0.19 -16.43 -7.30
C TYR A 434 -1.12 -16.49 -6.07
N ASN A 435 -2.17 -15.67 -6.04
CA ASN A 435 -3.16 -15.71 -4.96
C ASN A 435 -3.93 -17.04 -4.97
N LEU A 436 -4.31 -17.57 -6.13
CA LEU A 436 -4.92 -18.89 -6.28
C LEU A 436 -3.97 -20.00 -5.86
N LEU A 437 -2.70 -19.96 -6.27
CA LEU A 437 -1.68 -20.92 -5.86
C LEU A 437 -1.54 -20.97 -4.32
N GLY A 438 -1.50 -19.82 -3.66
CA GLY A 438 -1.46 -19.72 -2.20
C GLY A 438 -2.69 -20.32 -1.54
N PHE A 439 -3.89 -20.06 -2.09
CA PHE A 439 -5.14 -20.63 -1.62
C PHE A 439 -5.16 -22.15 -1.80
N TYR A 440 -4.91 -22.67 -3.01
CA TYR A 440 -4.92 -24.12 -3.30
C TYR A 440 -3.92 -24.88 -2.43
N LYS A 441 -2.70 -24.33 -2.21
CA LYS A 441 -1.75 -24.90 -1.25
C LYS A 441 -2.33 -24.96 0.17
N SER A 442 -3.08 -23.93 0.60
CA SER A 442 -3.66 -23.88 1.94
C SER A 442 -4.76 -24.91 2.20
N ILE A 443 -5.42 -25.38 1.15
CA ILE A 443 -6.45 -26.44 1.20
C ILE A 443 -5.94 -27.78 0.67
N LYS A 444 -4.63 -27.88 0.36
CA LYS A 444 -3.96 -29.08 -0.19
C LYS A 444 -4.54 -29.57 -1.53
N ALA A 445 -5.11 -28.66 -2.33
CA ALA A 445 -5.61 -28.96 -3.66
C ALA A 445 -4.47 -29.05 -4.70
N PRO A 446 -4.67 -29.71 -5.86
CA PRO A 446 -3.68 -29.79 -6.93
C PRO A 446 -3.30 -28.40 -7.45
N THR A 447 -2.00 -28.15 -7.65
CA THR A 447 -1.48 -26.83 -8.04
C THR A 447 -0.80 -26.81 -9.42
N LYS A 448 -0.66 -27.97 -10.09
CA LYS A 448 0.08 -28.11 -11.34
C LYS A 448 -0.42 -27.15 -12.44
N ASN A 449 -1.74 -27.08 -12.64
CA ASN A 449 -2.31 -26.21 -13.67
C ASN A 449 -2.09 -24.72 -13.38
N ILE A 450 -2.10 -24.34 -12.10
CA ILE A 450 -1.81 -22.95 -11.69
C ILE A 450 -0.36 -22.59 -12.00
N LEU A 451 0.59 -23.48 -11.71
CA LEU A 451 2.01 -23.25 -11.99
C LEU A 451 2.26 -23.11 -13.49
N LEU A 452 1.67 -23.97 -14.32
CA LEU A 452 1.76 -23.86 -15.78
C LEU A 452 1.16 -22.55 -16.30
N SER A 453 0.03 -22.12 -15.75
CA SER A 453 -0.62 -20.87 -16.15
C SER A 453 0.19 -19.63 -15.70
N ILE A 454 0.88 -19.68 -14.55
CA ILE A 454 1.81 -18.63 -14.14
C ILE A 454 2.95 -18.49 -15.14
N GLU A 455 3.56 -19.60 -15.58
CA GLU A 455 4.62 -19.56 -16.59
C GLU A 455 4.12 -18.99 -17.94
N LYS A 456 2.91 -19.36 -18.36
CA LYS A 456 2.27 -18.79 -19.54
C LYS A 456 2.04 -17.29 -19.42
N ALA A 457 1.52 -16.83 -18.28
CA ALA A 457 1.29 -15.41 -18.03
C ALA A 457 2.60 -14.62 -18.01
N LYS A 458 3.66 -15.15 -17.39
CA LYS A 458 5.00 -14.54 -17.44
C LYS A 458 5.53 -14.36 -18.85
N LYS A 459 5.40 -15.38 -19.70
CA LYS A 459 5.83 -15.32 -21.10
C LYS A 459 5.04 -14.29 -21.90
N PHE A 460 3.73 -14.18 -21.66
CA PHE A 460 2.87 -13.20 -22.33
C PHE A 460 3.29 -11.76 -22.07
N TYR A 461 3.66 -11.44 -20.83
CA TYR A 461 4.06 -10.09 -20.41
C TYR A 461 5.58 -9.90 -20.35
N ASN A 462 6.36 -10.84 -20.84
CA ASN A 462 7.80 -10.70 -20.91
C ASN A 462 8.21 -9.84 -22.10
N LEU A 463 8.43 -8.57 -21.86
CA LEU A 463 8.80 -7.56 -22.87
C LEU A 463 10.20 -7.77 -23.46
N ASN A 464 10.96 -8.76 -23.00
CA ASN A 464 12.34 -9.05 -23.42
C ASN A 464 12.44 -10.14 -24.50
N ARG A 465 11.34 -10.62 -25.03
CA ARG A 465 11.36 -11.69 -26.03
C ARG A 465 10.64 -11.33 -27.30
#